data_be243e7acc55f6e3f67f76b7831a00da
#
_entry.id   be243e7acc55f6e3f67f76b7831a00da
#
_cell.length_a   1.000
_cell.length_b   1.000
_cell.length_c   1.000
_cell.angle_alpha   90.00
_cell.angle_beta   90.00
_cell.angle_gamma   90.00
#
_symmetry.space_group_name_H-M   'P 1'
#
loop_
_entity.id
_entity.type
_entity.pdbx_description
1 polymer ?
#
loop_
_entity_poly.entity_id
_entity_poly.type
_entity_poly.pdbx_seq_one_letter_code
_entity_poly.pdbx_strand_id
1 'polypeptide(L)'
;RALIKCTEGGEMSADKATVCPHCGAQIEKMTKCEDCGAEYSADAEMCPNCGCPNSLKEAKEQSSEQRNTEQKTVGISEERKKRVQHFLVENRQKLPQSKFNEIRVILSNLTDEQWETIEYITFKDPTMLLVLSILVGEFGVDRFVLGDTTNGALKLLLTLCCGVGLIWWVIDIFQVNRLTLDYNYKLLRETLSFV
;
A
#
# COMPACT_ATOMS: atom_id res chain seq x y z
N ARG A 1 -25.95 26.07 22.06
CA ARG A 1 -25.41 25.07 23.01
C ARG A 1 -26.58 24.64 23.87
N ALA A 2 -26.97 23.36 23.79
CA ALA A 2 -28.01 22.78 24.62
C ALA A 2 -27.48 22.71 26.06
N LEU A 3 -28.35 23.02 27.04
CA LEU A 3 -28.02 22.91 28.44
C LEU A 3 -28.97 21.89 29.07
N ILE A 4 -28.47 21.03 29.93
CA ILE A 4 -29.23 20.02 30.65
C ILE A 4 -29.38 20.47 32.11
N LYS A 5 -30.60 20.37 32.67
CA LYS A 5 -30.89 20.73 34.04
C LYS A 5 -30.59 19.57 34.99
N CYS A 6 -29.78 19.80 36.02
CA CYS A 6 -29.53 18.82 37.07
C CYS A 6 -30.79 18.53 37.86
N THR A 7 -31.16 17.25 38.06
CA THR A 7 -32.38 16.84 38.78
C THR A 7 -32.33 17.11 40.28
N GLU A 8 -31.13 17.11 40.89
CA GLU A 8 -30.96 17.33 42.34
C GLU A 8 -30.59 18.74 42.72
N GLY A 9 -29.79 19.45 41.91
CA GLY A 9 -29.32 20.79 42.20
C GLY A 9 -30.02 21.92 41.42
N GLY A 10 -30.83 21.59 40.42
CA GLY A 10 -31.58 22.58 39.61
C GLY A 10 -30.76 23.45 38.70
N GLU A 11 -29.44 23.33 38.70
CA GLU A 11 -28.53 24.17 37.90
C GLU A 11 -28.32 23.61 36.50
N MET A 12 -28.01 24.49 35.55
CA MET A 12 -27.82 24.18 34.13
C MET A 12 -26.38 23.70 33.86
N SER A 13 -26.19 22.51 33.33
CA SER A 13 -24.90 21.99 32.94
C SER A 13 -24.80 21.81 31.41
N ALA A 14 -23.60 21.72 30.87
CA ALA A 14 -23.40 21.49 29.46
C ALA A 14 -23.96 20.11 29.03
N ASP A 15 -24.51 20.00 27.82
CA ASP A 15 -25.13 18.79 27.25
C ASP A 15 -24.23 17.55 27.20
N LYS A 16 -22.93 17.74 27.33
CA LYS A 16 -21.92 16.66 27.36
C LYS A 16 -21.48 16.22 28.76
N ALA A 17 -21.94 16.91 29.81
CA ALA A 17 -21.56 16.57 31.17
C ALA A 17 -22.27 15.29 31.62
N THR A 18 -21.53 14.32 32.13
CA THR A 18 -22.04 13.08 32.75
C THR A 18 -22.22 13.22 34.25
N VAL A 19 -21.59 14.25 34.86
CA VAL A 19 -21.64 14.56 36.28
C VAL A 19 -21.85 16.05 36.45
N CYS A 20 -22.73 16.42 37.35
CA CYS A 20 -22.98 17.83 37.67
C CYS A 20 -21.75 18.45 38.38
N PRO A 21 -21.15 19.52 37.88
CA PRO A 21 -19.96 20.12 38.48
C PRO A 21 -20.25 20.83 39.83
N HIS A 22 -21.52 21.06 40.14
CA HIS A 22 -21.92 21.79 41.37
C HIS A 22 -22.27 20.82 42.53
N CYS A 23 -22.93 19.68 42.27
CA CYS A 23 -23.36 18.77 43.32
C CYS A 23 -22.76 17.35 43.19
N GLY A 24 -22.05 17.04 42.10
CA GLY A 24 -21.46 15.72 41.88
C GLY A 24 -22.48 14.63 41.49
N ALA A 25 -23.76 14.98 41.34
CA ALA A 25 -24.79 13.99 40.92
C ALA A 25 -24.60 13.58 39.46
N GLN A 26 -24.88 12.31 39.14
CA GLN A 26 -24.89 11.83 37.77
C GLN A 26 -26.05 12.44 36.98
N ILE A 27 -25.79 12.96 35.81
CA ILE A 27 -26.81 13.54 34.93
C ILE A 27 -27.26 12.43 33.96
N GLU A 28 -28.45 11.90 34.21
CA GLU A 28 -29.07 10.94 33.32
C GLU A 28 -29.55 11.65 32.05
N LYS A 29 -29.10 11.17 30.89
CA LYS A 29 -29.54 11.67 29.60
C LYS A 29 -30.87 11.03 29.27
N MET A 30 -31.92 11.84 29.17
CA MET A 30 -33.23 11.40 28.72
C MET A 30 -33.37 11.55 27.21
N THR A 31 -34.02 10.61 26.57
CA THR A 31 -34.39 10.66 25.15
C THR A 31 -35.89 10.48 24.98
N LYS A 32 -36.43 10.92 23.85
CA LYS A 32 -37.84 10.71 23.48
C LYS A 32 -37.96 9.54 22.52
N CYS A 33 -38.92 8.65 22.81
CA CYS A 33 -39.28 7.60 21.88
C CYS A 33 -39.93 8.19 20.63
N GLU A 34 -39.43 7.81 19.44
CA GLU A 34 -39.97 8.27 18.15
C GLU A 34 -41.39 7.74 17.88
N ASP A 35 -41.72 6.54 18.39
CA ASP A 35 -43.03 5.91 18.15
C ASP A 35 -44.11 6.36 19.12
N CYS A 36 -43.83 6.43 20.42
CA CYS A 36 -44.84 6.74 21.42
C CYS A 36 -44.67 8.09 22.14
N GLY A 37 -43.55 8.81 21.89
CA GLY A 37 -43.24 10.11 22.49
C GLY A 37 -42.86 10.07 23.98
N ALA A 38 -42.80 8.90 24.63
CA ALA A 38 -42.42 8.76 26.03
C ALA A 38 -40.95 9.13 26.24
N GLU A 39 -40.65 9.85 27.31
CA GLU A 39 -39.27 10.18 27.72
C GLU A 39 -38.70 9.06 28.59
N TYR A 40 -37.51 8.56 28.25
CA TYR A 40 -36.82 7.50 28.97
C TYR A 40 -35.30 7.69 28.90
N SER A 41 -34.57 6.91 29.72
CA SER A 41 -33.09 7.03 29.76
C SER A 41 -32.48 6.70 28.41
N ALA A 42 -31.56 7.56 27.91
CA ALA A 42 -30.84 7.34 26.64
C ALA A 42 -29.95 6.08 26.65
N ASP A 43 -29.66 5.53 27.84
CA ASP A 43 -28.86 4.31 28.02
C ASP A 43 -29.70 3.01 28.00
N ALA A 44 -31.04 3.15 28.03
CA ALA A 44 -31.92 1.99 27.95
C ALA A 44 -31.90 1.36 26.54
N GLU A 45 -32.00 0.04 26.45
CA GLU A 45 -32.00 -0.70 25.18
C GLU A 45 -33.32 -0.57 24.42
N MET A 46 -34.40 -0.46 25.17
CA MET A 46 -35.77 -0.37 24.64
C MET A 46 -36.59 0.66 25.41
N CYS A 47 -37.57 1.23 24.75
CA CYS A 47 -38.53 2.14 25.37
C CYS A 47 -39.38 1.35 26.38
N PRO A 48 -39.48 1.72 27.68
CA PRO A 48 -40.25 1.01 28.68
C PRO A 48 -41.77 1.11 28.46
N ASN A 49 -42.22 2.03 27.62
CA ASN A 49 -43.65 2.23 27.37
C ASN A 49 -44.18 1.44 26.17
N CYS A 50 -43.46 1.32 25.08
CA CYS A 50 -43.92 0.64 23.86
C CYS A 50 -43.02 -0.52 23.40
N GLY A 51 -41.84 -0.72 24.04
CA GLY A 51 -40.93 -1.82 23.70
C GLY A 51 -40.13 -1.64 22.42
N CYS A 52 -40.19 -0.47 21.75
CA CYS A 52 -39.38 -0.21 20.55
C CYS A 52 -37.89 -0.04 20.91
N PRO A 53 -36.97 -0.49 20.05
CA PRO A 53 -35.52 -0.35 20.25
C PRO A 53 -35.08 1.11 20.27
N ASN A 54 -34.01 1.40 20.98
CA ASN A 54 -33.44 2.74 21.06
C ASN A 54 -32.56 3.04 19.83
N SER A 55 -33.09 3.80 18.88
CA SER A 55 -32.42 4.18 17.64
C SER A 55 -31.09 4.91 17.85
N LEU A 56 -30.90 5.60 18.99
CA LEU A 56 -29.65 6.27 19.34
C LEU A 56 -28.52 5.28 19.70
N LYS A 57 -28.84 4.09 20.21
CA LYS A 57 -27.86 3.07 20.53
C LYS A 57 -27.41 2.33 19.26
N GLU A 58 -28.33 1.96 18.40
CA GLU A 58 -28.03 1.32 17.11
C GLU A 58 -27.13 2.20 16.24
N ALA A 59 -27.40 3.51 16.19
CA ALA A 59 -26.55 4.46 15.46
C ALA A 59 -25.13 4.60 16.05
N LYS A 60 -24.96 4.44 17.37
CA LYS A 60 -23.63 4.47 18.01
C LYS A 60 -22.84 3.21 17.78
N GLU A 61 -23.46 2.04 17.79
CA GLU A 61 -22.80 0.75 17.52
C GLU A 61 -22.35 0.67 16.07
N GLN A 62 -23.19 1.06 15.11
CA GLN A 62 -22.83 1.13 13.69
C GLN A 62 -21.68 2.14 13.42
N SER A 63 -21.67 3.30 14.11
CA SER A 63 -20.61 4.29 13.96
C SER A 63 -19.27 3.85 14.57
N SER A 64 -19.29 3.00 15.59
CA SER A 64 -18.06 2.45 16.21
C SER A 64 -17.46 1.31 15.38
N GLU A 65 -18.28 0.46 14.76
CA GLU A 65 -17.81 -0.57 13.83
C GLU A 65 -17.23 0.03 12.55
N GLN A 66 -17.88 1.03 11.96
CA GLN A 66 -17.36 1.74 10.79
C GLN A 66 -16.02 2.42 11.09
N ARG A 67 -15.89 3.07 12.25
CA ARG A 67 -14.65 3.75 12.66
C ARG A 67 -13.49 2.77 12.89
N ASN A 68 -13.76 1.58 13.45
CA ASN A 68 -12.75 0.54 13.62
C ASN A 68 -12.33 -0.07 12.27
N THR A 69 -13.25 -0.22 11.33
CA THR A 69 -12.95 -0.74 9.99
C THR A 69 -12.14 0.28 9.17
N GLU A 70 -12.48 1.57 9.24
CA GLU A 70 -11.72 2.63 8.59
C GLU A 70 -10.31 2.79 9.17
N GLN A 71 -10.14 2.73 10.47
CA GLN A 71 -8.81 2.79 11.09
C GLN A 71 -7.93 1.59 10.73
N LYS A 72 -8.51 0.39 10.63
CA LYS A 72 -7.79 -0.81 10.22
C LYS A 72 -7.39 -0.74 8.74
N THR A 73 -8.27 -0.29 7.85
CA THR A 73 -7.97 -0.14 6.41
C THR A 73 -6.97 0.98 6.15
N VAL A 74 -7.01 2.08 6.88
CA VAL A 74 -6.03 3.16 6.80
C VAL A 74 -4.65 2.69 7.27
N GLY A 75 -4.57 1.91 8.36
CA GLY A 75 -3.33 1.32 8.85
C GLY A 75 -2.67 0.37 7.84
N ILE A 76 -3.44 -0.53 7.25
CA ILE A 76 -2.98 -1.45 6.20
C ILE A 76 -2.52 -0.68 4.96
N SER A 77 -3.22 0.37 4.56
CA SER A 77 -2.85 1.22 3.42
C SER A 77 -1.50 1.94 3.64
N GLU A 78 -1.23 2.47 4.83
CA GLU A 78 0.03 3.14 5.14
C GLU A 78 1.21 2.17 5.24
N GLU A 79 1.02 0.99 5.81
CA GLU A 79 2.04 -0.05 5.86
C GLU A 79 2.39 -0.54 4.45
N ARG A 80 1.37 -0.75 3.60
CA ARG A 80 1.55 -1.13 2.20
C ARG A 80 2.32 -0.06 1.42
N LYS A 81 2.02 1.22 1.61
CA LYS A 81 2.77 2.32 1.00
C LYS A 81 4.24 2.31 1.43
N LYS A 82 4.53 2.07 2.70
CA LYS A 82 5.91 1.97 3.20
C LYS A 82 6.65 0.78 2.57
N ARG A 83 6.01 -0.39 2.44
CA ARG A 83 6.58 -1.58 1.79
C ARG A 83 6.92 -1.30 0.32
N VAL A 84 5.99 -0.70 -0.43
CA VAL A 84 6.22 -0.27 -1.82
C VAL A 84 7.38 0.70 -1.94
N GLN A 85 7.43 1.69 -1.07
CA GLN A 85 8.50 2.68 -1.08
C GLN A 85 9.86 2.07 -0.75
N HIS A 86 9.93 1.20 0.24
CA HIS A 86 11.14 0.45 0.60
C HIS A 86 11.66 -0.37 -0.60
N PHE A 87 10.79 -1.14 -1.24
CA PHE A 87 11.14 -1.93 -2.43
C PHE A 87 11.70 -1.07 -3.57
N LEU A 88 11.06 0.08 -3.86
CA LEU A 88 11.52 0.98 -4.92
C LEU A 88 12.85 1.65 -4.60
N VAL A 89 13.10 1.99 -3.34
CA VAL A 89 14.37 2.57 -2.89
C VAL A 89 15.49 1.54 -2.98
N GLU A 90 15.26 0.32 -2.49
CA GLU A 90 16.23 -0.77 -2.52
C GLU A 90 16.62 -1.18 -3.95
N ASN A 91 15.64 -1.22 -4.85
CA ASN A 91 15.86 -1.61 -6.24
C ASN A 91 16.01 -0.43 -7.21
N ARG A 92 16.26 0.77 -6.69
CA ARG A 92 16.35 2.01 -7.49
C ARG A 92 17.35 1.94 -8.63
N GLN A 93 18.48 1.28 -8.42
CA GLN A 93 19.55 1.15 -9.41
C GLN A 93 19.30 -0.01 -10.38
N LYS A 94 18.42 -0.95 -10.03
CA LYS A 94 18.14 -2.15 -10.81
C LYS A 94 16.89 -2.05 -11.68
N LEU A 95 16.06 -1.02 -11.48
CA LEU A 95 14.81 -0.80 -12.21
C LEU A 95 14.81 0.55 -12.94
N PRO A 96 14.14 0.67 -14.12
CA PRO A 96 14.10 1.91 -14.86
C PRO A 96 13.28 2.98 -14.14
N GLN A 97 13.90 4.11 -13.82
CA GLN A 97 13.26 5.20 -13.06
C GLN A 97 12.04 5.78 -13.79
N SER A 98 12.06 5.79 -15.12
CA SER A 98 10.92 6.21 -15.94
C SER A 98 9.66 5.39 -15.72
N LYS A 99 9.79 4.16 -15.21
CA LYS A 99 8.69 3.22 -14.94
C LYS A 99 8.27 3.18 -13.47
N PHE A 100 8.89 3.95 -12.59
CA PHE A 100 8.61 3.90 -11.15
C PHE A 100 7.15 4.18 -10.78
N ASN A 101 6.49 5.10 -11.49
CA ASN A 101 5.07 5.37 -11.23
C ASN A 101 4.19 4.17 -11.60
N GLU A 102 4.47 3.53 -12.74
CA GLU A 102 3.78 2.33 -13.17
C GLU A 102 4.03 1.17 -12.19
N ILE A 103 5.27 0.93 -11.81
CA ILE A 103 5.66 -0.10 -10.83
C ILE A 103 4.98 0.16 -9.48
N ARG A 104 4.95 1.42 -9.02
CA ARG A 104 4.27 1.79 -7.76
C ARG A 104 2.78 1.42 -7.78
N VAL A 105 2.08 1.73 -8.88
CA VAL A 105 0.66 1.39 -9.01
C VAL A 105 0.45 -0.12 -9.00
N ILE A 106 1.28 -0.86 -9.71
CA ILE A 106 1.23 -2.33 -9.73
C ILE A 106 1.44 -2.87 -8.31
N LEU A 107 2.52 -2.49 -7.65
CA LEU A 107 2.89 -2.97 -6.31
C LEU A 107 1.87 -2.60 -5.23
N SER A 108 1.18 -1.46 -5.35
CA SER A 108 0.15 -1.07 -4.38
C SER A 108 -1.13 -1.90 -4.47
N ASN A 109 -1.36 -2.58 -5.60
CA ASN A 109 -2.54 -3.41 -5.83
C ASN A 109 -2.30 -4.90 -5.60
N LEU A 110 -1.08 -5.31 -5.24
CA LEU A 110 -0.73 -6.72 -5.03
C LEU A 110 -1.37 -7.28 -3.75
N THR A 111 -1.71 -8.57 -3.80
CA THR A 111 -2.04 -9.36 -2.60
C THR A 111 -0.79 -9.69 -1.79
N ASP A 112 -0.95 -10.14 -0.55
CA ASP A 112 0.21 -10.50 0.28
C ASP A 112 0.95 -11.73 -0.28
N GLU A 113 0.24 -12.69 -0.89
CA GLU A 113 0.84 -13.85 -1.57
C GLU A 113 1.70 -13.44 -2.78
N GLN A 114 1.22 -12.47 -3.56
CA GLN A 114 1.97 -11.90 -4.68
C GLN A 114 3.22 -11.14 -4.20
N TRP A 115 3.15 -10.49 -3.04
CA TRP A 115 4.30 -9.83 -2.43
C TRP A 115 5.41 -10.81 -2.06
N GLU A 116 5.07 -11.96 -1.46
CA GLU A 116 6.04 -13.01 -1.16
C GLU A 116 6.79 -13.47 -2.42
N THR A 117 6.06 -13.64 -3.53
CA THR A 117 6.68 -14.03 -4.81
C THR A 117 7.68 -12.99 -5.31
N ILE A 118 7.40 -11.69 -5.14
CA ILE A 118 8.29 -10.60 -5.59
C ILE A 118 9.57 -10.54 -4.75
N GLU A 119 9.51 -10.83 -3.46
CA GLU A 119 10.69 -10.81 -2.58
C GLU A 119 11.76 -11.83 -3.00
N TYR A 120 11.36 -12.90 -3.69
CA TYR A 120 12.29 -13.90 -4.23
C TYR A 120 12.88 -13.53 -5.61
N ILE A 121 12.44 -12.44 -6.24
CA ILE A 121 12.99 -12.03 -7.54
C ILE A 121 14.41 -11.52 -7.37
N THR A 122 15.35 -12.19 -8.04
CA THR A 122 16.75 -11.73 -8.09
C THR A 122 16.95 -10.85 -9.32
N PHE A 123 17.00 -9.55 -9.13
CA PHE A 123 17.33 -8.59 -10.18
C PHE A 123 18.80 -8.61 -10.51
N LYS A 124 19.13 -8.51 -11.79
CA LYS A 124 20.52 -8.38 -12.25
C LYS A 124 21.05 -6.99 -11.94
N ASP A 125 22.31 -6.93 -11.50
CA ASP A 125 22.96 -5.67 -11.18
C ASP A 125 23.54 -5.03 -12.46
N PRO A 126 23.09 -3.83 -12.84
CA PRO A 126 23.60 -3.15 -14.03
C PRO A 126 25.10 -2.85 -13.95
N THR A 127 25.63 -2.58 -12.75
CA THR A 127 27.06 -2.30 -12.55
C THR A 127 27.90 -3.54 -12.79
N MET A 128 27.44 -4.70 -12.27
CA MET A 128 28.11 -5.97 -12.52
C MET A 128 28.12 -6.32 -14.00
N LEU A 129 26.98 -6.13 -14.69
CA LEU A 129 26.91 -6.38 -16.15
C LEU A 129 27.75 -5.40 -16.95
N LEU A 130 27.88 -4.15 -16.52
CA LEU A 130 28.77 -3.16 -17.15
C LEU A 130 30.23 -3.61 -17.04
N VAL A 131 30.66 -4.05 -15.85
CA VAL A 131 32.04 -4.55 -15.65
C VAL A 131 32.26 -5.81 -16.52
N LEU A 132 31.31 -6.72 -16.57
CA LEU A 132 31.38 -7.91 -17.41
C LEU A 132 31.45 -7.55 -18.90
N SER A 133 30.67 -6.56 -19.34
CA SER A 133 30.70 -6.08 -20.73
C SER A 133 32.04 -5.45 -21.11
N ILE A 134 32.68 -4.75 -20.18
CA ILE A 134 34.02 -4.17 -20.41
C ILE A 134 35.07 -5.28 -20.53
N LEU A 135 35.03 -6.32 -19.69
CA LEU A 135 36.07 -7.35 -19.62
C LEU A 135 35.97 -8.41 -20.71
N VAL A 136 34.76 -8.87 -20.99
CA VAL A 136 34.51 -10.02 -21.91
C VAL A 136 33.36 -9.77 -22.87
N GLY A 137 32.87 -8.54 -22.96
CA GLY A 137 31.74 -8.17 -23.78
C GLY A 137 31.99 -8.24 -25.28
N GLU A 138 33.25 -8.26 -25.73
CA GLU A 138 33.62 -8.47 -27.14
C GLU A 138 33.10 -9.82 -27.67
N PHE A 139 32.99 -10.83 -26.80
CA PHE A 139 32.44 -12.16 -27.11
C PHE A 139 30.91 -12.23 -26.98
N GLY A 140 30.23 -11.14 -26.62
CA GLY A 140 28.77 -11.10 -26.47
C GLY A 140 28.25 -11.74 -25.19
N VAL A 141 29.10 -11.96 -24.18
CA VAL A 141 28.73 -12.59 -22.89
C VAL A 141 27.64 -11.80 -22.18
N ASP A 142 27.66 -10.48 -22.27
CA ASP A 142 26.64 -9.58 -21.77
C ASP A 142 25.23 -9.89 -22.33
N ARG A 143 25.13 -10.23 -23.60
CA ARG A 143 23.86 -10.60 -24.25
C ARG A 143 23.38 -11.99 -23.83
N PHE A 144 24.29 -12.94 -23.68
CA PHE A 144 23.94 -14.27 -23.17
C PHE A 144 23.39 -14.20 -21.76
N VAL A 145 23.99 -13.39 -20.88
CA VAL A 145 23.53 -13.20 -19.50
C VAL A 145 22.14 -12.56 -19.47
N LEU A 146 21.81 -11.67 -20.41
CA LEU A 146 20.47 -11.07 -20.54
C LEU A 146 19.46 -11.97 -21.25
N GLY A 147 19.85 -13.21 -21.64
CA GLY A 147 18.97 -14.15 -22.33
C GLY A 147 18.79 -13.89 -23.82
N ASP A 148 19.48 -12.87 -24.37
CA ASP A 148 19.45 -12.56 -25.81
C ASP A 148 20.50 -13.36 -26.57
N THR A 149 20.27 -14.68 -26.63
CA THR A 149 21.20 -15.63 -27.22
C THR A 149 21.45 -15.40 -28.70
N THR A 150 20.45 -14.94 -29.45
CA THR A 150 20.55 -14.65 -30.89
C THR A 150 21.54 -13.54 -31.17
N ASN A 151 21.41 -12.41 -30.53
CA ASN A 151 22.34 -11.29 -30.71
C ASN A 151 23.72 -11.60 -30.13
N GLY A 152 23.80 -12.38 -29.03
CA GLY A 152 25.05 -12.85 -28.45
C GLY A 152 25.83 -13.77 -29.43
N ALA A 153 25.15 -14.74 -30.02
CA ALA A 153 25.76 -15.66 -31.03
C ALA A 153 26.18 -14.91 -32.30
N LEU A 154 25.35 -14.01 -32.81
CA LEU A 154 25.66 -13.17 -33.97
C LEU A 154 26.91 -12.31 -33.74
N LYS A 155 26.98 -11.67 -32.55
CA LYS A 155 28.12 -10.84 -32.15
C LYS A 155 29.42 -11.68 -32.09
N LEU A 156 29.36 -12.86 -31.44
CA LEU A 156 30.48 -13.76 -31.35
C LEU A 156 31.00 -14.17 -32.76
N LEU A 157 30.08 -14.51 -33.67
CA LEU A 157 30.42 -14.89 -35.06
C LEU A 157 31.07 -13.72 -35.79
N LEU A 158 30.52 -12.50 -35.70
CA LEU A 158 31.07 -11.32 -36.37
C LEU A 158 32.44 -10.92 -35.81
N THR A 159 32.65 -11.07 -34.48
CA THR A 159 33.95 -10.82 -33.84
C THR A 159 35.02 -11.78 -34.38
N LEU A 160 34.65 -13.09 -34.48
CA LEU A 160 35.58 -14.14 -34.89
C LEU A 160 35.92 -14.07 -36.39
N CYS A 161 34.94 -13.75 -37.25
CA CYS A 161 35.10 -13.77 -38.70
C CYS A 161 35.66 -12.46 -39.28
N CYS A 162 35.28 -11.29 -38.74
CA CYS A 162 35.52 -10.03 -39.42
C CYS A 162 36.16 -8.94 -38.53
N GLY A 163 36.33 -9.18 -37.22
CA GLY A 163 36.82 -8.19 -36.24
C GLY A 163 35.88 -7.01 -36.00
N VAL A 164 34.72 -6.95 -36.67
CA VAL A 164 33.73 -5.85 -36.56
C VAL A 164 33.06 -5.85 -35.18
N GLY A 165 33.15 -6.93 -34.44
CA GLY A 165 32.61 -7.05 -33.08
C GLY A 165 33.14 -6.04 -32.09
N LEU A 166 34.36 -5.50 -32.32
CA LEU A 166 34.92 -4.45 -31.45
C LEU A 166 34.11 -3.15 -31.48
N ILE A 167 33.61 -2.76 -32.67
CA ILE A 167 32.78 -1.55 -32.80
C ILE A 167 31.45 -1.79 -32.05
N TRP A 168 30.86 -2.98 -32.22
CA TRP A 168 29.64 -3.36 -31.54
C TRP A 168 29.84 -3.41 -30.01
N TRP A 169 30.97 -3.94 -29.54
CA TRP A 169 31.34 -3.96 -28.15
C TRP A 169 31.35 -2.59 -27.51
N VAL A 170 31.92 -1.59 -28.16
CA VAL A 170 31.89 -0.21 -27.67
C VAL A 170 30.44 0.30 -27.54
N ILE A 171 29.59 0.05 -28.51
CA ILE A 171 28.17 0.44 -28.48
C ILE A 171 27.46 -0.25 -27.31
N ASP A 172 27.74 -1.53 -27.09
CA ASP A 172 27.10 -2.29 -26.00
C ASP A 172 27.48 -1.79 -24.61
N ILE A 173 28.70 -1.34 -24.38
CA ILE A 173 29.10 -0.72 -23.10
C ILE A 173 28.17 0.44 -22.73
N PHE A 174 27.74 1.26 -23.68
CA PHE A 174 26.80 2.35 -23.43
C PHE A 174 25.34 1.87 -23.27
N GLN A 175 24.97 0.74 -23.86
CA GLN A 175 23.59 0.23 -23.84
C GLN A 175 23.33 -0.78 -22.72
N VAL A 176 24.35 -1.47 -22.20
CA VAL A 176 24.19 -2.57 -21.24
C VAL A 176 23.40 -2.18 -19.99
N ASN A 177 23.62 -0.96 -19.49
CA ASN A 177 22.89 -0.47 -18.34
C ASN A 177 21.38 -0.39 -18.63
N ARG A 178 20.99 0.22 -19.75
CA ARG A 178 19.59 0.31 -20.17
C ARG A 178 18.97 -1.07 -20.39
N LEU A 179 19.69 -1.94 -21.09
CA LEU A 179 19.22 -3.31 -21.37
C LEU A 179 18.99 -4.11 -20.08
N THR A 180 19.86 -3.95 -19.10
CA THR A 180 19.71 -4.62 -17.79
C THR A 180 18.48 -4.12 -17.04
N LEU A 181 18.25 -2.81 -17.03
CA LEU A 181 17.07 -2.22 -16.40
C LEU A 181 15.77 -2.69 -17.09
N ASP A 182 15.75 -2.72 -18.42
CA ASP A 182 14.61 -3.19 -19.20
C ASP A 182 14.37 -4.70 -18.98
N TYR A 183 15.43 -5.51 -18.91
CA TYR A 183 15.34 -6.92 -18.55
C TYR A 183 14.73 -7.13 -17.16
N ASN A 184 15.21 -6.42 -16.14
CA ASN A 184 14.70 -6.52 -14.78
C ASN A 184 13.23 -6.11 -14.69
N TYR A 185 12.84 -5.06 -15.43
CA TYR A 185 11.45 -4.63 -15.50
C TYR A 185 10.55 -5.67 -16.17
N LYS A 186 11.02 -6.29 -17.25
CA LYS A 186 10.33 -7.37 -17.94
C LYS A 186 10.17 -8.58 -17.02
N LEU A 187 11.23 -8.97 -16.31
CA LEU A 187 11.20 -10.06 -15.33
C LEU A 187 10.15 -9.82 -14.24
N LEU A 188 10.11 -8.60 -13.68
CA LEU A 188 9.09 -8.22 -12.69
C LEU A 188 7.67 -8.38 -13.25
N ARG A 189 7.42 -7.90 -14.46
CA ARG A 189 6.10 -8.00 -15.09
C ARG A 189 5.70 -9.43 -15.41
N GLU A 190 6.62 -10.22 -15.93
CA GLU A 190 6.38 -11.64 -16.23
C GLU A 190 6.05 -12.41 -14.95
N THR A 191 6.84 -12.26 -13.89
CA THR A 191 6.54 -12.91 -12.61
C THR A 191 5.15 -12.55 -12.09
N LEU A 192 4.75 -11.29 -12.18
CA LEU A 192 3.42 -10.84 -11.77
C LEU A 192 2.28 -11.33 -12.67
N SER A 193 2.55 -11.70 -13.90
CA SER A 193 1.52 -12.24 -14.80
C SER A 193 1.21 -13.73 -14.57
N PHE A 194 2.06 -14.43 -13.83
CA PHE A 194 1.89 -15.84 -13.48
C PHE A 194 1.24 -16.07 -12.10
N VAL A 195 1.11 -15.03 -11.30
CA VAL A 195 0.55 -15.04 -9.94
C VAL A 195 -0.76 -14.25 -9.86
#